data_e9c7e57226fbaa5d12377af0d92349ad
#
_entry.id   e9c7e57226fbaa5d12377af0d92349ad
#
_cell.length_a   1.000
_cell.length_b   1.000
_cell.length_c   1.000
_cell.angle_alpha   90.00
_cell.angle_beta   90.00
_cell.angle_gamma   90.00
#
_symmetry.space_group_name_H-M   'P 1'
#
loop_
_entity.id
_entity.type
_entity.pdbx_description
1 polymer ?
#
loop_
_entity_poly.entity_id
_entity_poly.type
_entity_poly.pdbx_seq_one_letter_code
_entity_poly.pdbx_strand_id
1 'polypeptide(L)'
;MQRLMKRKLAVIVILGSIVVLLAVRLASPSFEVGPEPFQIAREPNISPEYSGVVIPGNIAPMNFKILEEGQAYCARIHSADGPAIEVASRTGQIRIPLRKWRALIQTNKGRSLFVDVYVRNAENEWLQFQRIVNTIAKEDIDRTLVYRFMRPVYNAWKEMGIYQRDLTDFDVSLVMNGRSFGEGCLNCHSFAGDASETMTIGLRSPIYGSSTLLARKGEVHKIGAKWGYTAWHPSGRLAVYSINKVRQFFHAAGLEVRDVVDLDSALLCYHVEAKKVVSPEELADKNRLETYPTWSPDGLYLYFCSGPILWKDRNTVPPANYDKLKYDLCRISYDVETDQWGKAETVLSADETGSSIMLPRISPDGRFLLFCMCRYGCFPVYQPSSDLYLMDLATGKYHKLAINSRYSESWHSWSGNSRWIAFSSKRQGGSLTRTYLAYVDQTGQAYRPFVLPQKDPTYYDSLLETFSVPELIAGSVKVSKSVLARTARSEASVAVDIPITGATPKAGPSEPWLERE
;
A
#
# COMPACT_ATOMS: atom_id res chain seq x y z
N MET A 1 -29.59 26.30 46.93
CA MET A 1 -30.33 25.05 46.71
C MET A 1 -30.05 24.46 45.33
N GLN A 2 -30.15 25.19 44.20
CA GLN A 2 -29.93 24.70 42.84
C GLN A 2 -28.51 24.15 42.53
N ARG A 3 -27.43 24.74 43.07
CA ARG A 3 -26.06 24.25 42.87
C ARG A 3 -25.78 22.90 43.54
N LEU A 4 -26.41 22.63 44.68
CA LEU A 4 -26.26 21.36 45.40
C LEU A 4 -27.02 20.24 44.70
N MET A 5 -28.18 20.56 44.12
CA MET A 5 -28.99 19.62 43.33
C MET A 5 -28.29 19.21 42.03
N LYS A 6 -27.65 20.17 41.31
CA LYS A 6 -26.85 19.88 40.10
C LYS A 6 -25.62 19.01 40.40
N ARG A 7 -24.94 19.20 41.54
CA ARG A 7 -23.82 18.34 41.96
C ARG A 7 -24.29 16.93 42.33
N LYS A 8 -25.42 16.78 43.00
CA LYS A 8 -25.98 15.45 43.30
C LYS A 8 -26.40 14.69 42.01
N LEU A 9 -26.99 15.40 41.04
CA LEU A 9 -27.37 14.84 39.76
C LEU A 9 -26.15 14.38 38.96
N ALA A 10 -25.08 15.19 38.91
CA ALA A 10 -23.83 14.83 38.23
C ALA A 10 -23.15 13.58 38.85
N VAL A 11 -23.16 13.46 40.17
CA VAL A 11 -22.61 12.31 40.89
C VAL A 11 -23.42 11.03 40.59
N ILE A 12 -24.76 11.14 40.53
CA ILE A 12 -25.63 10.01 40.19
C ILE A 12 -25.41 9.54 38.73
N VAL A 13 -25.25 10.49 37.81
CA VAL A 13 -24.96 10.18 36.39
C VAL A 13 -23.58 9.51 36.23
N ILE A 14 -22.57 9.99 36.96
CA ILE A 14 -21.22 9.39 36.94
C ILE A 14 -21.23 7.99 37.55
N LEU A 15 -21.92 7.80 38.71
CA LEU A 15 -22.07 6.48 39.33
C LEU A 15 -22.87 5.54 38.43
N GLY A 16 -23.95 6.00 37.81
CA GLY A 16 -24.72 5.24 36.82
C GLY A 16 -23.89 4.82 35.62
N SER A 17 -23.07 5.74 35.09
CA SER A 17 -22.15 5.44 33.98
C SER A 17 -21.06 4.43 34.37
N ILE A 18 -20.55 4.52 35.61
CA ILE A 18 -19.55 3.56 36.13
C ILE A 18 -20.19 2.18 36.33
N VAL A 19 -21.41 2.09 36.82
CA VAL A 19 -22.15 0.83 36.99
C VAL A 19 -22.46 0.21 35.63
N VAL A 20 -22.86 1.00 34.63
CA VAL A 20 -23.09 0.52 33.26
C VAL A 20 -21.78 0.06 32.63
N LEU A 21 -20.69 0.79 32.80
CA LEU A 21 -19.35 0.40 32.31
C LEU A 21 -18.82 -0.88 33.02
N LEU A 22 -19.07 -1.02 34.31
CA LEU A 22 -18.77 -2.27 35.07
C LEU A 22 -19.66 -3.41 34.62
N ALA A 23 -20.95 -3.21 34.43
CA ALA A 23 -21.88 -4.22 33.91
C ALA A 23 -21.53 -4.65 32.48
N VAL A 24 -21.10 -3.73 31.62
CA VAL A 24 -20.60 -4.05 30.27
C VAL A 24 -19.25 -4.79 30.31
N ARG A 25 -18.38 -4.49 31.29
CA ARG A 25 -17.14 -5.25 31.51
C ARG A 25 -17.39 -6.66 32.10
N LEU A 26 -18.39 -6.81 32.93
CA LEU A 26 -18.79 -8.11 33.50
C LEU A 26 -19.59 -8.99 32.52
N ALA A 27 -20.05 -8.43 31.39
CA ALA A 27 -20.80 -9.13 30.36
C ALA A 27 -19.93 -9.66 29.20
N SER A 28 -18.60 -9.75 29.37
CA SER A 28 -17.78 -10.51 28.40
C SER A 28 -18.22 -11.98 28.54
N PRO A 29 -18.78 -12.60 27.49
CA PRO A 29 -19.19 -13.99 27.59
C PRO A 29 -17.96 -14.84 27.91
N SER A 30 -17.99 -15.56 28.99
CA SER A 30 -17.09 -16.68 29.25
C SER A 30 -17.89 -17.94 28.98
N PHE A 31 -17.43 -18.73 28.02
CA PHE A 31 -17.98 -20.04 27.76
C PHE A 31 -16.94 -21.08 28.16
N GLU A 32 -17.31 -22.03 29.00
CA GLU A 32 -16.48 -23.20 29.21
C GLU A 32 -16.76 -24.19 28.08
N VAL A 33 -15.75 -24.45 27.27
CA VAL A 33 -15.77 -25.53 26.30
C VAL A 33 -15.73 -26.83 27.08
N GLY A 34 -16.69 -27.73 26.84
CA GLY A 34 -16.72 -29.04 27.50
C GLY A 34 -15.42 -29.83 27.27
N PRO A 35 -15.10 -30.79 28.13
CA PRO A 35 -13.83 -31.53 28.10
C PRO A 35 -13.65 -32.36 26.83
N GLU A 36 -14.72 -32.77 26.17
CA GLU A 36 -14.69 -33.61 24.94
C GLU A 36 -15.57 -33.01 23.84
N PRO A 37 -15.06 -31.95 23.12
CA PRO A 37 -15.77 -31.40 21.99
C PRO A 37 -15.76 -32.37 20.80
N PHE A 38 -16.85 -32.39 20.02
CA PHE A 38 -16.92 -33.19 18.80
C PHE A 38 -15.91 -32.66 17.76
N GLN A 39 -15.07 -33.55 17.24
CA GLN A 39 -13.97 -33.17 16.30
C GLN A 39 -14.49 -33.04 14.87
N ILE A 40 -14.22 -31.89 14.25
CA ILE A 40 -14.50 -31.61 12.84
C ILE A 40 -13.17 -31.68 12.06
N ALA A 41 -13.06 -32.63 11.11
CA ALA A 41 -11.84 -32.93 10.37
C ALA A 41 -11.57 -31.94 9.20
N ARG A 42 -11.80 -30.64 9.42
CA ARG A 42 -11.44 -29.53 8.52
C ARG A 42 -11.14 -28.27 9.31
N GLU A 43 -10.41 -27.34 8.71
CA GLU A 43 -10.22 -26.00 9.27
C GLU A 43 -11.55 -25.24 9.33
N PRO A 44 -11.71 -24.32 10.31
CA PRO A 44 -12.87 -23.45 10.39
C PRO A 44 -12.90 -22.45 9.25
N ASN A 45 -14.07 -22.09 8.77
CA ASN A 45 -14.25 -20.98 7.85
C ASN A 45 -14.19 -19.66 8.63
N ILE A 46 -13.20 -18.83 8.35
CA ILE A 46 -12.96 -17.53 9.01
C ILE A 46 -12.77 -16.39 8.01
N SER A 47 -13.14 -15.18 8.41
CA SER A 47 -12.92 -13.97 7.62
C SER A 47 -12.35 -12.83 8.49
N PRO A 48 -11.25 -12.16 8.09
CA PRO A 48 -10.38 -12.51 6.96
C PRO A 48 -9.72 -13.87 7.12
N GLU A 49 -9.32 -14.48 6.00
CA GLU A 49 -8.65 -15.77 6.01
C GLU A 49 -7.20 -15.66 6.46
N TYR A 50 -6.95 -16.03 7.70
CA TYR A 50 -5.64 -15.98 8.36
C TYR A 50 -5.12 -17.38 8.72
N SER A 51 -5.20 -18.31 7.78
CA SER A 51 -4.70 -19.66 7.92
C SER A 51 -3.45 -19.90 7.06
N GLY A 52 -2.45 -20.58 7.61
CA GLY A 52 -1.22 -20.96 6.90
C GLY A 52 -0.34 -19.77 6.52
N VAL A 53 -0.39 -18.67 7.26
CA VAL A 53 0.35 -17.44 6.97
C VAL A 53 1.58 -17.29 7.87
N VAL A 54 2.60 -16.59 7.35
CA VAL A 54 3.72 -16.10 8.14
C VAL A 54 3.40 -14.67 8.59
N ILE A 55 3.46 -14.39 9.88
CA ILE A 55 3.14 -13.08 10.46
C ILE A 55 4.36 -12.43 11.09
N PRO A 56 4.49 -11.08 11.07
CA PRO A 56 5.54 -10.39 11.80
C PRO A 56 5.36 -10.50 13.31
N GLY A 57 6.50 -10.57 14.04
CA GLY A 57 6.49 -10.59 15.51
C GLY A 57 5.95 -9.33 16.16
N ASN A 58 5.72 -8.27 15.40
CA ASN A 58 5.26 -6.96 15.89
C ASN A 58 3.92 -6.49 15.29
N ILE A 59 3.19 -7.37 14.58
CA ILE A 59 1.92 -6.98 13.94
C ILE A 59 0.78 -6.82 14.95
N ALA A 60 -0.19 -5.96 14.62
CA ALA A 60 -1.46 -5.83 15.33
C ALA A 60 -2.24 -7.16 15.38
N PRO A 61 -3.14 -7.36 16.34
CA PRO A 61 -3.94 -8.57 16.43
C PRO A 61 -4.65 -8.92 15.12
N MET A 62 -4.56 -10.17 14.73
CA MET A 62 -5.24 -10.71 13.55
C MET A 62 -6.67 -11.09 13.93
N ASN A 63 -7.51 -10.08 14.15
CA ASN A 63 -8.91 -10.26 14.47
C ASN A 63 -9.65 -10.87 13.28
N PHE A 64 -10.53 -11.83 13.56
CA PHE A 64 -11.31 -12.54 12.54
C PHE A 64 -12.74 -12.82 13.00
N LYS A 65 -13.61 -13.13 12.06
CA LYS A 65 -14.96 -13.63 12.31
C LYS A 65 -15.02 -15.10 11.93
N ILE A 66 -15.55 -15.92 12.81
CA ILE A 66 -15.90 -17.32 12.53
C ILE A 66 -17.21 -17.30 11.74
N LEU A 67 -17.22 -17.93 10.56
CA LEU A 67 -18.35 -17.97 9.65
C LEU A 67 -19.19 -19.25 9.76
N GLU A 68 -18.80 -20.16 10.67
CA GLU A 68 -19.56 -21.36 10.96
C GLU A 68 -20.88 -21.01 11.66
N GLU A 69 -21.93 -21.80 11.41
CA GLU A 69 -23.20 -21.64 12.09
C GLU A 69 -23.10 -22.10 13.54
N GLY A 70 -23.59 -21.29 14.49
CA GLY A 70 -23.51 -21.59 15.90
C GLY A 70 -24.15 -20.53 16.80
N GLN A 71 -24.36 -20.89 18.06
CA GLN A 71 -24.96 -20.02 19.11
C GLN A 71 -23.90 -19.35 19.99
N ALA A 72 -22.70 -19.96 20.06
CA ALA A 72 -21.56 -19.45 20.81
C ALA A 72 -20.26 -19.90 20.17
N TYR A 73 -19.23 -19.06 20.29
CA TYR A 73 -17.95 -19.22 19.64
C TYR A 73 -16.82 -18.99 20.63
N CYS A 74 -15.77 -19.80 20.56
CA CYS A 74 -14.55 -19.58 21.32
C CYS A 74 -13.34 -19.80 20.43
N ALA A 75 -12.33 -18.93 20.55
CA ALA A 75 -11.03 -19.11 19.94
C ALA A 75 -9.96 -19.13 21.03
N ARG A 76 -9.08 -20.13 20.99
CA ARG A 76 -7.90 -20.25 21.85
C ARG A 76 -6.65 -20.06 20.99
N ILE A 77 -5.94 -18.97 21.24
CA ILE A 77 -4.73 -18.60 20.50
C ILE A 77 -3.54 -18.85 21.42
N HIS A 78 -2.58 -19.66 20.96
CA HIS A 78 -1.43 -20.05 21.78
C HIS A 78 -0.19 -20.38 20.92
N SER A 79 0.93 -20.50 21.57
CA SER A 79 2.19 -20.93 20.99
C SER A 79 2.94 -21.80 22.02
N ALA A 80 4.25 -22.04 21.77
CA ALA A 80 5.06 -22.88 22.65
C ALA A 80 5.21 -22.28 24.05
N ASP A 81 5.42 -20.96 24.14
CA ASP A 81 5.67 -20.26 25.40
C ASP A 81 4.59 -19.21 25.68
N GLY A 82 4.33 -19.02 26.98
CA GLY A 82 3.38 -18.03 27.50
C GLY A 82 1.94 -18.55 27.61
N PRO A 83 1.07 -17.77 28.26
CA PRO A 83 -0.31 -18.17 28.46
C PRO A 83 -1.13 -18.08 27.15
N ALA A 84 -2.03 -19.02 26.97
CA ALA A 84 -3.01 -18.96 25.89
C ALA A 84 -3.95 -17.75 26.03
N ILE A 85 -4.39 -17.22 24.90
CA ILE A 85 -5.40 -16.16 24.83
C ILE A 85 -6.73 -16.80 24.44
N GLU A 86 -7.71 -16.74 25.33
CA GLU A 86 -9.05 -17.22 25.05
C GLU A 86 -9.97 -16.03 24.81
N VAL A 87 -10.75 -16.12 23.71
CA VAL A 87 -11.72 -15.11 23.30
C VAL A 87 -13.04 -15.79 23.01
N ALA A 88 -14.06 -15.44 23.77
CA ALA A 88 -15.42 -15.92 23.57
C ALA A 88 -16.30 -14.88 22.87
N SER A 89 -17.25 -15.32 22.04
CA SER A 89 -18.14 -14.48 21.26
C SER A 89 -19.51 -15.12 21.08
N ARG A 90 -20.56 -14.30 20.98
CA ARG A 90 -21.91 -14.73 20.58
C ARG A 90 -22.20 -14.47 19.10
N THR A 91 -21.34 -13.71 18.42
CA THR A 91 -21.53 -13.28 17.02
C THR A 91 -20.49 -13.87 16.08
N GLY A 92 -19.57 -14.70 16.59
CA GLY A 92 -18.44 -15.22 15.85
C GLY A 92 -17.27 -14.22 15.70
N GLN A 93 -17.43 -12.94 16.06
CA GLN A 93 -16.34 -11.96 15.98
C GLN A 93 -15.31 -12.20 17.09
N ILE A 94 -14.09 -12.51 16.71
CA ILE A 94 -12.95 -12.74 17.61
C ILE A 94 -12.08 -11.50 17.59
N ARG A 95 -12.07 -10.76 18.71
CA ARG A 95 -11.27 -9.55 18.91
C ARG A 95 -10.22 -9.83 19.98
N ILE A 96 -9.00 -10.03 19.54
CA ILE A 96 -7.88 -10.46 20.36
C ILE A 96 -7.34 -9.26 21.17
N PRO A 97 -7.20 -9.36 22.51
CA PRO A 97 -6.68 -8.28 23.33
C PRO A 97 -5.23 -7.93 22.98
N LEU A 98 -4.98 -6.67 22.54
CA LEU A 98 -3.70 -6.19 22.02
C LEU A 98 -2.51 -6.49 22.94
N ARG A 99 -2.65 -6.25 24.25
CA ARG A 99 -1.56 -6.47 25.21
C ARG A 99 -1.15 -7.95 25.31
N LYS A 100 -2.15 -8.85 25.38
CA LYS A 100 -1.90 -10.30 25.43
C LYS A 100 -1.29 -10.80 24.12
N TRP A 101 -1.81 -10.30 22.98
CA TRP A 101 -1.32 -10.62 21.65
C TRP A 101 0.16 -10.24 21.49
N ARG A 102 0.51 -8.99 21.79
CA ARG A 102 1.91 -8.51 21.72
C ARG A 102 2.84 -9.38 22.56
N ALA A 103 2.45 -9.70 23.78
CA ALA A 103 3.28 -10.56 24.64
C ALA A 103 3.46 -11.95 24.02
N LEU A 104 2.40 -12.56 23.50
CA LEU A 104 2.46 -13.89 22.89
C LEU A 104 3.37 -13.93 21.67
N ILE A 105 3.17 -13.04 20.70
CA ILE A 105 3.94 -13.08 19.43
C ILE A 105 5.40 -12.66 19.63
N GLN A 106 5.70 -11.71 20.52
CA GLN A 106 7.08 -11.30 20.81
C GLN A 106 7.89 -12.42 21.47
N THR A 107 7.29 -13.17 22.39
CA THR A 107 7.96 -14.30 23.07
C THR A 107 8.20 -15.48 22.12
N ASN A 108 7.39 -15.62 21.08
CA ASN A 108 7.40 -16.79 20.19
C ASN A 108 7.89 -16.51 18.77
N LYS A 109 8.75 -15.52 18.56
CA LYS A 109 9.37 -15.27 17.24
C LYS A 109 10.11 -16.51 16.73
N GLY A 110 9.90 -16.85 15.47
CA GLY A 110 10.44 -18.04 14.81
C GLY A 110 9.71 -19.34 15.13
N ARG A 111 8.54 -19.27 15.78
CA ARG A 111 7.75 -20.44 16.17
C ARG A 111 6.35 -20.43 15.56
N SER A 112 5.67 -21.58 15.69
CA SER A 112 4.27 -21.72 15.26
C SER A 112 3.32 -20.99 16.21
N LEU A 113 2.30 -20.37 15.62
CA LEU A 113 1.15 -19.80 16.31
C LEU A 113 -0.07 -20.66 15.98
N PHE A 114 -0.73 -21.14 17.01
CA PHE A 114 -1.88 -22.03 16.89
C PHE A 114 -3.17 -21.29 17.23
N VAL A 115 -4.23 -21.57 16.45
CA VAL A 115 -5.58 -21.09 16.76
C VAL A 115 -6.54 -22.28 16.75
N ASP A 116 -7.06 -22.63 17.92
CA ASP A 116 -8.12 -23.61 18.07
C ASP A 116 -9.46 -22.89 18.07
N VAL A 117 -10.38 -23.32 17.22
CA VAL A 117 -11.72 -22.73 17.08
C VAL A 117 -12.78 -23.72 17.54
N TYR A 118 -13.68 -23.23 18.38
CA TYR A 118 -14.79 -23.96 18.91
C TYR A 118 -16.10 -23.25 18.60
N VAL A 119 -17.10 -24.00 18.18
CA VAL A 119 -18.44 -23.49 17.87
C VAL A 119 -19.48 -24.36 18.59
N ARG A 120 -20.43 -23.74 19.29
CA ARG A 120 -21.52 -24.44 19.92
C ARG A 120 -22.71 -24.48 18.98
N ASN A 121 -23.13 -25.67 18.59
CA ASN A 121 -24.23 -25.91 17.66
C ASN A 121 -25.62 -25.67 18.29
N ALA A 122 -26.68 -25.91 17.53
CA ALA A 122 -28.07 -25.75 17.98
C ALA A 122 -28.45 -26.79 19.08
N GLU A 123 -27.82 -27.97 19.07
CA GLU A 123 -27.98 -29.06 20.01
C GLU A 123 -27.23 -28.81 21.33
N ASN A 124 -26.58 -27.64 21.45
CA ASN A 124 -25.79 -27.23 22.62
C ASN A 124 -24.48 -28.03 22.81
N GLU A 125 -23.99 -28.69 21.75
CA GLU A 125 -22.73 -29.41 21.71
C GLU A 125 -21.59 -28.51 21.20
N TRP A 126 -20.38 -28.70 21.77
CA TRP A 126 -19.19 -28.02 21.26
C TRP A 126 -18.54 -28.81 20.14
N LEU A 127 -18.33 -28.12 18.98
CA LEU A 127 -17.60 -28.61 17.84
C LEU A 127 -16.21 -27.99 17.88
N GLN A 128 -15.15 -28.79 17.76
CA GLN A 128 -13.78 -28.35 17.64
C GLN A 128 -13.31 -28.58 16.20
N PHE A 129 -12.90 -27.53 15.52
CA PHE A 129 -12.37 -27.58 14.17
C PHE A 129 -10.89 -27.96 14.18
N GLN A 130 -10.38 -28.41 13.02
CA GLN A 130 -8.95 -28.61 12.82
C GLN A 130 -8.21 -27.30 13.11
N ARG A 131 -7.08 -27.43 13.82
CA ARG A 131 -6.26 -26.32 14.26
C ARG A 131 -5.71 -25.52 13.09
N ILE A 132 -5.85 -24.19 13.10
CA ILE A 132 -5.13 -23.28 12.23
C ILE A 132 -3.69 -23.16 12.72
N VAL A 133 -2.73 -23.28 11.79
CA VAL A 133 -1.31 -23.16 12.08
C VAL A 133 -0.72 -22.02 11.27
N ASN A 134 -0.16 -21.04 11.95
CA ASN A 134 0.56 -19.92 11.40
C ASN A 134 2.01 -19.95 11.90
N THR A 135 2.89 -19.15 11.28
CA THR A 135 4.28 -19.00 11.74
C THR A 135 4.53 -17.55 12.14
N ILE A 136 5.17 -17.33 13.26
CA ILE A 136 5.65 -16.01 13.68
C ILE A 136 7.08 -15.86 13.13
N ALA A 137 7.30 -14.91 12.23
CA ALA A 137 8.64 -14.66 11.69
C ALA A 137 9.62 -14.18 12.79
N LYS A 138 10.90 -14.38 12.57
CA LYS A 138 11.95 -13.81 13.41
C LYS A 138 12.06 -12.30 13.18
N GLU A 139 11.85 -11.87 11.96
CA GLU A 139 11.99 -10.50 11.49
C GLU A 139 10.68 -9.72 11.68
N ASP A 140 10.81 -8.58 12.33
CA ASP A 140 9.72 -7.60 12.44
C ASP A 140 9.44 -6.94 11.08
N ILE A 141 8.22 -6.48 10.86
CA ILE A 141 7.91 -5.59 9.74
C ILE A 141 8.15 -4.13 10.16
N ASP A 142 8.39 -3.24 9.21
CA ASP A 142 8.42 -1.80 9.48
C ASP A 142 7.15 -1.35 10.18
N ARG A 143 7.32 -0.42 11.11
CA ARG A 143 6.24 -0.04 12.01
C ARG A 143 5.09 0.67 11.31
N THR A 144 5.37 1.42 10.25
CA THR A 144 4.38 2.29 9.64
C THR A 144 4.10 1.89 8.19
N LEU A 145 2.82 1.79 7.87
CA LEU A 145 2.32 1.69 6.50
C LEU A 145 1.70 3.02 6.10
N VAL A 146 2.22 3.64 5.05
CA VAL A 146 1.61 4.81 4.41
C VAL A 146 0.87 4.36 3.17
N TYR A 147 -0.35 4.85 2.96
CA TYR A 147 -1.17 4.46 1.82
C TYR A 147 -2.10 5.59 1.38
N ARG A 148 -2.48 5.56 0.12
CA ARG A 148 -3.55 6.40 -0.40
C ARG A 148 -4.87 5.69 -0.24
N PHE A 149 -5.87 6.40 0.30
CA PHE A 149 -7.23 5.91 0.50
C PHE A 149 -8.19 6.74 -0.33
N MET A 150 -9.02 6.08 -1.15
CA MET A 150 -9.86 6.76 -2.13
C MET A 150 -11.04 5.89 -2.58
N ARG A 151 -12.09 6.52 -3.11
CA ARG A 151 -13.18 5.80 -3.78
C ARG A 151 -12.72 5.23 -5.13
N PRO A 152 -13.18 4.03 -5.53
CA PRO A 152 -12.65 3.34 -6.71
C PRO A 152 -13.12 3.95 -8.04
N VAL A 153 -14.35 4.46 -8.11
CA VAL A 153 -15.03 4.78 -9.38
C VAL A 153 -15.05 6.27 -9.69
N TYR A 154 -15.17 7.12 -8.67
CA TYR A 154 -15.28 8.56 -8.84
C TYR A 154 -14.04 9.24 -8.31
N ASN A 155 -13.50 10.18 -9.09
CA ASN A 155 -12.42 11.07 -8.65
C ASN A 155 -12.96 12.11 -7.66
N ALA A 156 -13.57 11.65 -6.58
CA ALA A 156 -13.95 12.51 -5.46
C ALA A 156 -12.68 12.95 -4.74
N TRP A 157 -11.93 13.87 -5.35
CA TRP A 157 -10.61 14.31 -4.91
C TRP A 157 -10.61 14.85 -3.48
N LYS A 158 -11.70 15.51 -3.06
CA LYS A 158 -11.87 15.99 -1.69
C LYS A 158 -11.81 14.88 -0.64
N GLU A 159 -12.23 13.68 -0.98
CA GLU A 159 -12.25 12.51 -0.08
C GLU A 159 -11.00 11.65 -0.20
N MET A 160 -10.19 11.89 -1.24
CA MET A 160 -8.90 11.23 -1.39
C MET A 160 -7.93 11.71 -0.30
N GLY A 161 -7.25 10.78 0.36
CA GLY A 161 -6.27 11.10 1.39
C GLY A 161 -5.08 10.17 1.40
N ILE A 162 -3.97 10.65 1.91
CA ILE A 162 -2.82 9.87 2.32
C ILE A 162 -2.92 9.69 3.82
N TYR A 163 -2.87 8.44 4.25
CA TYR A 163 -2.96 8.02 5.64
C TYR A 163 -1.71 7.25 6.02
N GLN A 164 -1.37 7.29 7.29
CA GLN A 164 -0.39 6.41 7.88
C GLN A 164 -1.03 5.57 8.98
N ARG A 165 -0.59 4.33 9.08
CA ARG A 165 -1.06 3.36 10.04
C ARG A 165 0.11 2.75 10.81
N ASP A 166 -0.01 2.70 12.13
CA ASP A 166 0.88 1.90 12.97
C ASP A 166 0.51 0.42 12.80
N LEU A 167 1.44 -0.39 12.30
CA LEU A 167 1.20 -1.82 12.09
C LEU A 167 1.24 -2.63 13.39
N THR A 168 1.73 -2.05 14.48
CA THR A 168 1.79 -2.71 15.80
C THR A 168 0.48 -2.60 16.57
N ASP A 169 -0.45 -1.77 16.09
CA ASP A 169 -1.81 -1.60 16.61
C ASP A 169 -2.78 -1.22 15.47
N PHE A 170 -3.86 -0.52 15.80
CA PHE A 170 -4.88 -0.12 14.81
C PHE A 170 -4.95 1.39 14.60
N ASP A 171 -3.97 2.14 15.10
CA ASP A 171 -4.00 3.59 15.03
C ASP A 171 -3.73 4.06 13.59
N VAL A 172 -4.64 4.87 13.08
CA VAL A 172 -4.59 5.48 11.75
C VAL A 172 -4.63 6.99 11.91
N SER A 173 -3.75 7.68 11.23
CA SER A 173 -3.76 9.14 11.18
C SER A 173 -3.67 9.66 9.76
N LEU A 174 -4.34 10.81 9.55
CA LEU A 174 -4.35 11.50 8.27
C LEU A 174 -3.05 12.29 8.09
N VAL A 175 -2.29 12.01 7.03
CA VAL A 175 -1.16 12.82 6.59
C VAL A 175 -1.65 14.07 5.84
N MET A 176 -2.47 13.87 4.80
CA MET A 176 -3.07 14.97 4.02
C MET A 176 -4.28 14.47 3.23
N ASN A 177 -5.25 15.35 2.96
CA ASN A 177 -6.38 15.04 2.07
C ASN A 177 -6.71 16.20 1.11
N GLY A 178 -7.54 15.90 0.10
CA GLY A 178 -7.93 16.85 -0.92
C GLY A 178 -8.65 18.08 -0.38
N ARG A 179 -9.45 17.95 0.68
CA ARG A 179 -10.14 19.08 1.35
C ARG A 179 -9.17 20.12 1.88
N SER A 180 -7.94 19.74 2.18
CA SER A 180 -6.92 20.62 2.75
C SER A 180 -6.44 21.70 1.80
N PHE A 181 -6.61 21.54 0.45
CA PHE A 181 -6.09 22.44 -0.58
C PHE A 181 -7.03 22.58 -1.78
N GLY A 182 -8.27 22.98 -1.53
CA GLY A 182 -9.24 23.30 -2.58
C GLY A 182 -9.74 22.08 -3.34
N GLU A 183 -10.10 21.02 -2.63
CA GLU A 183 -10.61 19.77 -3.17
C GLU A 183 -9.69 19.12 -4.23
N GLY A 184 -8.38 19.30 -4.04
CA GLY A 184 -7.35 18.84 -4.95
C GLY A 184 -7.09 17.33 -4.91
N CYS A 185 -6.49 16.82 -5.97
CA CYS A 185 -6.07 15.44 -6.09
C CYS A 185 -4.67 15.24 -5.48
N LEU A 186 -4.53 14.22 -4.64
CA LEU A 186 -3.26 13.73 -4.09
C LEU A 186 -2.82 12.51 -4.89
N ASN A 187 -1.67 12.61 -5.53
CA ASN A 187 -1.07 11.50 -6.26
C ASN A 187 0.34 11.22 -5.75
N CYS A 188 0.77 9.95 -5.88
CA CYS A 188 2.16 9.55 -5.81
C CYS A 188 2.90 10.17 -4.62
N HIS A 189 2.70 9.63 -3.43
CA HIS A 189 3.63 9.86 -2.33
C HIS A 189 4.83 8.93 -2.52
N SER A 190 6.01 9.38 -2.14
CA SER A 190 7.21 8.56 -2.07
C SER A 190 8.12 9.02 -0.94
N PHE A 191 8.98 8.12 -0.49
CA PHE A 191 9.94 8.35 0.59
C PHE A 191 11.36 8.14 0.07
N ALA A 192 12.33 8.80 0.66
CA ALA A 192 13.75 8.53 0.41
C ALA A 192 14.18 7.33 1.26
N GLY A 193 14.28 6.16 0.62
CA GLY A 193 14.48 4.90 1.32
C GLY A 193 13.27 4.58 2.22
N ASP A 194 13.52 3.98 3.36
CA ASP A 194 12.54 3.72 4.44
C ASP A 194 12.41 4.88 5.44
N ALA A 195 13.08 6.03 5.17
CA ALA A 195 13.16 7.15 6.08
C ALA A 195 11.91 8.04 6.01
N SER A 196 11.22 8.22 7.12
CA SER A 196 10.04 9.09 7.24
C SER A 196 10.34 10.60 7.15
N GLU A 197 11.62 10.99 7.08
CA GLU A 197 12.05 12.40 7.15
C GLU A 197 12.08 13.10 5.79
N THR A 198 12.14 12.34 4.69
CA THR A 198 12.09 12.88 3.33
C THR A 198 10.95 12.24 2.57
N MET A 199 9.96 13.05 2.23
CA MET A 199 8.73 12.62 1.56
C MET A 199 8.36 13.59 0.45
N THR A 200 7.84 13.06 -0.66
CA THR A 200 7.17 13.86 -1.69
C THR A 200 5.69 13.52 -1.79
N ILE A 201 4.87 14.52 -2.14
CA ILE A 201 3.45 14.36 -2.46
C ILE A 201 3.15 15.17 -3.72
N GLY A 202 2.76 14.50 -4.81
CA GLY A 202 2.27 15.17 -6.01
C GLY A 202 0.85 15.68 -5.84
N LEU A 203 0.60 16.94 -6.19
CA LEU A 203 -0.68 17.63 -6.04
C LEU A 203 -1.22 18.10 -7.38
N ARG A 204 -2.55 18.05 -7.52
CA ARG A 204 -3.30 18.78 -8.56
C ARG A 204 -4.50 19.45 -7.91
N SER A 205 -4.61 20.76 -8.08
CA SER A 205 -5.73 21.53 -7.54
C SER A 205 -6.27 22.46 -8.61
N PRO A 206 -7.61 22.57 -8.76
CA PRO A 206 -8.21 23.58 -9.63
C PRO A 206 -7.85 25.00 -9.22
N ILE A 207 -7.62 25.22 -7.90
CA ILE A 207 -7.35 26.55 -7.31
C ILE A 207 -5.85 26.83 -7.23
N TYR A 208 -5.05 25.83 -6.80
CA TYR A 208 -3.63 26.03 -6.46
C TYR A 208 -2.66 25.41 -7.47
N GLY A 209 -3.18 24.94 -8.61
CA GLY A 209 -2.39 24.38 -9.71
C GLY A 209 -1.79 22.99 -9.42
N SER A 210 -0.91 22.56 -10.32
CA SER A 210 -0.17 21.30 -10.20
C SER A 210 1.19 21.57 -9.56
N SER A 211 1.57 20.79 -8.56
CA SER A 211 2.82 20.98 -7.81
C SER A 211 3.22 19.71 -7.07
N THR A 212 4.41 19.72 -6.50
CA THR A 212 4.89 18.68 -5.58
C THR A 212 5.26 19.33 -4.26
N LEU A 213 4.80 18.74 -3.14
CA LEU A 213 5.34 19.04 -1.83
C LEU A 213 6.56 18.16 -1.59
N LEU A 214 7.67 18.78 -1.23
CA LEU A 214 8.87 18.14 -0.74
C LEU A 214 9.03 18.46 0.75
N ALA A 215 8.81 17.46 1.59
CA ALA A 215 9.11 17.52 3.01
C ALA A 215 10.49 16.91 3.25
N ARG A 216 11.40 17.65 3.87
CA ARG A 216 12.77 17.21 4.19
C ARG A 216 13.29 17.94 5.42
N LYS A 217 13.89 17.21 6.37
CA LYS A 217 14.51 17.80 7.57
C LYS A 217 13.58 18.75 8.34
N GLY A 218 12.28 18.46 8.38
CA GLY A 218 11.28 19.26 9.08
C GLY A 218 10.72 20.45 8.30
N GLU A 219 11.27 20.79 7.16
CA GLU A 219 10.78 21.83 6.25
C GLU A 219 9.91 21.25 5.13
N VAL A 220 9.00 22.08 4.60
CA VAL A 220 8.16 21.70 3.44
C VAL A 220 8.26 22.78 2.39
N HIS A 221 8.69 22.39 1.20
CA HIS A 221 8.78 23.23 0.02
C HIS A 221 7.72 22.83 -1.02
N LYS A 222 7.16 23.81 -1.73
CA LYS A 222 6.29 23.59 -2.87
C LYS A 222 7.08 23.79 -4.16
N ILE A 223 7.20 22.75 -4.96
CA ILE A 223 7.85 22.75 -6.25
C ILE A 223 6.79 22.97 -7.32
N GLY A 224 7.02 23.90 -8.25
CA GLY A 224 6.07 24.34 -9.29
C GLY A 224 5.74 23.33 -10.38
N ALA A 225 6.15 22.07 -10.22
CA ALA A 225 5.83 20.97 -11.12
C ALA A 225 5.30 19.76 -10.36
N LYS A 226 4.31 19.07 -10.93
CA LYS A 226 3.84 17.80 -10.37
C LYS A 226 4.74 16.68 -10.81
N TRP A 227 5.42 16.06 -9.86
CA TRP A 227 6.13 14.81 -10.09
C TRP A 227 5.16 13.64 -10.17
N GLY A 228 5.47 12.71 -11.05
CA GLY A 228 4.77 11.43 -11.15
C GLY A 228 5.36 10.40 -10.20
N TYR A 229 5.81 9.28 -10.73
CA TYR A 229 6.49 8.25 -9.95
C TYR A 229 7.92 8.70 -9.65
N THR A 230 8.29 8.66 -8.39
CA THR A 230 9.52 9.29 -7.91
C THR A 230 10.39 8.28 -7.18
N ALA A 231 11.67 8.25 -7.51
CA ALA A 231 12.69 7.48 -6.83
C ALA A 231 13.82 8.41 -6.34
N TRP A 232 14.16 8.27 -5.07
CA TRP A 232 15.25 8.99 -4.45
C TRP A 232 16.55 8.22 -4.59
N HIS A 233 17.61 8.92 -5.04
CA HIS A 233 18.95 8.36 -4.95
C HIS A 233 19.33 8.15 -3.47
N PRO A 234 20.01 7.05 -3.10
CA PRO A 234 20.33 6.73 -1.69
C PRO A 234 21.12 7.82 -0.98
N SER A 235 21.95 8.60 -1.71
CA SER A 235 22.66 9.75 -1.15
C SER A 235 21.74 10.90 -0.70
N GLY A 236 20.47 10.90 -1.12
CA GLY A 236 19.52 12.02 -0.94
C GLY A 236 19.88 13.30 -1.68
N ARG A 237 20.86 13.29 -2.60
CA ARG A 237 21.32 14.46 -3.38
C ARG A 237 20.41 14.75 -4.56
N LEU A 238 19.73 13.71 -5.10
CA LEU A 238 18.81 13.87 -6.23
C LEU A 238 17.62 12.92 -6.14
N ALA A 239 16.55 13.28 -6.86
CA ALA A 239 15.41 12.44 -7.10
C ALA A 239 15.15 12.36 -8.61
N VAL A 240 14.92 11.15 -9.12
CA VAL A 240 14.40 10.94 -10.47
C VAL A 240 12.91 10.73 -10.40
N TYR A 241 12.18 11.41 -11.27
CA TYR A 241 10.73 11.30 -11.33
C TYR A 241 10.22 11.31 -12.77
N SER A 242 9.08 10.67 -12.98
CA SER A 242 8.42 10.75 -14.29
C SER A 242 7.45 11.92 -14.36
N ILE A 243 7.35 12.52 -15.55
CA ILE A 243 6.20 13.33 -15.94
C ILE A 243 5.37 12.50 -16.92
N ASN A 244 4.06 12.40 -16.68
CA ASN A 244 3.19 11.52 -17.43
C ASN A 244 1.94 12.26 -17.91
N LYS A 245 1.57 12.08 -19.18
CA LYS A 245 0.28 12.51 -19.75
C LYS A 245 -0.71 11.36 -19.73
N VAL A 246 -1.14 10.95 -18.54
CA VAL A 246 -2.08 9.84 -18.38
C VAL A 246 -3.52 10.27 -18.67
N ARG A 247 -4.27 9.37 -19.30
CA ARG A 247 -5.72 9.51 -19.54
C ARG A 247 -6.42 8.22 -19.15
N GLN A 248 -7.55 8.39 -18.46
CA GLN A 248 -8.44 7.30 -18.10
C GLN A 248 -9.52 7.15 -19.15
N PHE A 249 -9.91 5.92 -19.44
CA PHE A 249 -11.05 5.57 -20.29
C PHE A 249 -11.73 4.31 -19.76
N PHE A 250 -12.86 3.93 -20.37
CA PHE A 250 -13.67 2.83 -19.88
C PHE A 250 -13.98 1.84 -21.00
N HIS A 251 -13.96 0.56 -20.66
CA HIS A 251 -14.45 -0.53 -21.52
C HIS A 251 -15.94 -0.76 -21.29
N ALA A 252 -16.64 -1.18 -22.34
CA ALA A 252 -18.08 -1.48 -22.25
C ALA A 252 -18.38 -2.73 -21.41
N ALA A 253 -17.42 -3.66 -21.30
CA ALA A 253 -17.57 -4.92 -20.57
C ALA A 253 -16.20 -5.45 -20.11
N GLY A 254 -16.20 -6.36 -19.15
CA GLY A 254 -15.01 -7.02 -18.64
C GLY A 254 -14.98 -7.09 -17.11
N LEU A 255 -13.95 -7.74 -16.55
CA LEU A 255 -13.73 -7.79 -15.10
C LEU A 255 -13.31 -6.42 -14.54
N GLU A 256 -12.56 -5.65 -15.32
CA GLU A 256 -12.19 -4.27 -15.00
C GLU A 256 -12.64 -3.39 -16.17
N VAL A 257 -13.57 -2.50 -15.88
CA VAL A 257 -14.14 -1.60 -16.90
C VAL A 257 -13.32 -0.34 -17.11
N ARG A 258 -12.37 -0.06 -16.22
CA ARG A 258 -11.52 1.13 -16.27
C ARG A 258 -10.12 0.76 -16.75
N ASP A 259 -9.54 1.64 -17.55
CA ASP A 259 -8.15 1.54 -17.98
C ASP A 259 -7.48 2.93 -18.02
N VAL A 260 -6.16 2.93 -18.08
CA VAL A 260 -5.35 4.15 -18.13
C VAL A 260 -4.25 3.96 -19.16
N VAL A 261 -4.14 4.91 -20.06
CA VAL A 261 -3.04 5.00 -21.01
C VAL A 261 -2.14 6.17 -20.68
N ASP A 262 -0.84 6.00 -20.83
CA ASP A 262 0.14 7.07 -20.80
C ASP A 262 0.41 7.52 -22.24
N LEU A 263 -0.06 8.70 -22.59
CA LEU A 263 0.06 9.24 -23.96
C LEU A 263 1.45 9.82 -24.25
N ASP A 264 2.14 10.20 -23.18
CA ASP A 264 3.48 10.81 -23.26
C ASP A 264 4.11 10.79 -21.85
N SER A 265 5.37 10.36 -21.75
CA SER A 265 6.11 10.40 -20.49
C SER A 265 7.62 10.48 -20.70
N ALA A 266 8.29 11.09 -19.73
CA ALA A 266 9.74 11.20 -19.68
C ALA A 266 10.22 11.20 -18.23
N LEU A 267 11.49 10.82 -18.02
CA LEU A 267 12.16 10.90 -16.72
C LEU A 267 12.93 12.22 -16.60
N LEU A 268 12.83 12.83 -15.44
CA LEU A 268 13.53 14.07 -15.07
C LEU A 268 14.28 13.88 -13.75
N CYS A 269 15.37 14.59 -13.58
CA CYS A 269 16.17 14.62 -12.38
C CYS A 269 16.00 15.95 -11.63
N TYR A 270 15.77 15.88 -10.33
CA TYR A 270 15.77 17.03 -9.43
C TYR A 270 17.01 16.98 -8.52
N HIS A 271 17.93 17.92 -8.72
CA HIS A 271 19.10 18.11 -7.86
C HIS A 271 18.71 18.95 -6.65
N VAL A 272 18.77 18.36 -5.47
CA VAL A 272 18.18 18.91 -4.25
C VAL A 272 18.87 20.20 -3.79
N GLU A 273 20.20 20.20 -3.75
CA GLU A 273 20.96 21.37 -3.27
C GLU A 273 20.92 22.53 -4.29
N ALA A 274 21.02 22.21 -5.57
CA ALA A 274 20.94 23.20 -6.65
C ALA A 274 19.51 23.69 -6.88
N LYS A 275 18.48 22.98 -6.34
CA LYS A 275 17.05 23.23 -6.60
C LYS A 275 16.72 23.29 -8.09
N LYS A 276 17.40 22.47 -8.88
CA LYS A 276 17.36 22.48 -10.34
C LYS A 276 16.79 21.17 -10.88
N VAL A 277 15.95 21.27 -11.92
CA VAL A 277 15.49 20.13 -12.71
C VAL A 277 16.32 20.04 -13.98
N VAL A 278 16.74 18.82 -14.31
CA VAL A 278 17.50 18.49 -15.52
C VAL A 278 16.81 17.34 -16.23
N SER A 279 16.83 17.35 -17.55
CA SER A 279 16.42 16.22 -18.40
C SER A 279 17.68 15.66 -19.06
N PRO A 280 18.31 14.62 -18.50
CA PRO A 280 19.46 13.98 -19.14
C PRO A 280 19.02 13.37 -20.47
N GLU A 281 19.85 13.56 -21.51
CA GLU A 281 19.55 13.01 -22.85
C GLU A 281 19.49 11.48 -22.83
N GLU A 282 20.25 10.86 -21.95
CA GLU A 282 20.34 9.41 -21.75
C GLU A 282 19.06 8.81 -21.15
N LEU A 283 18.22 9.64 -20.51
CA LEU A 283 16.94 9.27 -19.88
C LEU A 283 15.71 9.79 -20.64
N ALA A 284 15.89 10.49 -21.77
CA ALA A 284 14.82 11.18 -22.46
C ALA A 284 14.75 10.81 -23.94
N ASP A 285 14.34 9.57 -24.24
CA ASP A 285 14.09 9.17 -25.64
C ASP A 285 12.72 9.69 -26.10
N LYS A 286 12.72 10.58 -27.10
CA LYS A 286 11.50 11.20 -27.65
C LYS A 286 10.52 10.21 -28.30
N ASN A 287 10.99 9.01 -28.62
CA ASN A 287 10.19 7.95 -29.25
C ASN A 287 9.70 6.90 -28.24
N ARG A 288 10.04 7.05 -26.98
CA ARG A 288 9.68 6.11 -25.94
C ARG A 288 8.93 6.79 -24.79
N LEU A 289 8.17 5.99 -24.08
CA LEU A 289 7.49 6.36 -22.84
C LEU A 289 8.35 5.83 -21.69
N GLU A 290 8.79 6.69 -20.80
CA GLU A 290 9.68 6.34 -19.70
C GLU A 290 9.02 6.68 -18.36
N THR A 291 8.98 5.69 -17.45
CA THR A 291 8.24 5.82 -16.18
C THR A 291 8.76 4.85 -15.12
N TYR A 292 8.23 4.95 -13.90
CA TYR A 292 8.50 4.06 -12.77
C TYR A 292 9.99 3.88 -12.45
N PRO A 293 10.73 4.97 -12.19
CA PRO A 293 12.12 4.86 -11.78
C PRO A 293 12.25 4.19 -10.40
N THR A 294 13.35 3.45 -10.19
CA THR A 294 13.79 2.93 -8.88
C THR A 294 15.30 2.81 -8.85
N TRP A 295 15.94 3.22 -7.76
CA TRP A 295 17.38 3.13 -7.60
C TRP A 295 17.80 1.78 -6.99
N SER A 296 18.97 1.30 -7.40
CA SER A 296 19.67 0.28 -6.62
C SER A 296 20.10 0.89 -5.27
N PRO A 297 20.14 0.08 -4.18
CA PRO A 297 20.48 0.59 -2.85
C PRO A 297 21.90 1.18 -2.74
N ASP A 298 22.83 0.77 -3.60
CA ASP A 298 24.17 1.34 -3.71
C ASP A 298 24.20 2.67 -4.51
N GLY A 299 23.10 3.02 -5.18
CA GLY A 299 22.99 4.23 -6.00
C GLY A 299 23.68 4.15 -7.37
N LEU A 300 24.26 3.02 -7.74
CA LEU A 300 25.03 2.89 -9.00
C LEU A 300 24.13 2.74 -10.23
N TYR A 301 22.89 2.28 -10.05
CA TYR A 301 21.96 2.04 -11.16
C TYR A 301 20.58 2.59 -10.87
N LEU A 302 20.03 3.25 -11.88
CA LEU A 302 18.59 3.56 -11.95
C LEU A 302 17.91 2.54 -12.86
N TYR A 303 16.90 1.84 -12.32
CA TYR A 303 16.01 0.98 -13.09
C TYR A 303 14.74 1.76 -13.43
N PHE A 304 14.16 1.51 -14.61
CA PHE A 304 12.94 2.17 -15.05
C PHE A 304 12.22 1.35 -16.12
N CYS A 305 10.97 1.70 -16.40
CA CYS A 305 10.18 1.09 -17.46
C CYS A 305 10.21 1.98 -18.69
N SER A 306 10.45 1.37 -19.88
CA SER A 306 10.50 2.09 -21.15
C SER A 306 9.72 1.34 -22.22
N GLY A 307 8.79 2.02 -22.92
CA GLY A 307 7.97 1.42 -23.97
C GLY A 307 7.89 2.29 -25.22
N PRO A 308 7.67 1.73 -26.42
CA PRO A 308 7.58 2.52 -27.66
C PRO A 308 6.31 3.35 -27.70
N ILE A 309 6.36 4.55 -28.28
CA ILE A 309 5.16 5.33 -28.60
C ILE A 309 4.56 4.77 -29.89
N LEU A 310 3.37 4.15 -29.78
CA LEU A 310 2.69 3.49 -30.91
C LEU A 310 1.71 4.39 -31.69
N TRP A 311 1.53 5.63 -31.25
CA TRP A 311 0.59 6.59 -31.81
C TRP A 311 1.24 7.90 -32.20
N LYS A 312 0.71 8.53 -33.24
CA LYS A 312 1.13 9.86 -33.69
C LYS A 312 0.36 10.97 -32.98
N ASP A 313 -0.96 10.77 -32.81
CA ASP A 313 -1.81 11.72 -32.08
C ASP A 313 -1.81 11.39 -30.57
N ARG A 314 -1.28 12.31 -29.78
CA ARG A 314 -1.20 12.22 -28.30
C ARG A 314 -2.42 12.81 -27.61
N ASN A 315 -3.54 13.05 -28.33
CA ASN A 315 -4.77 13.60 -27.76
C ASN A 315 -5.95 12.62 -27.83
N THR A 316 -5.95 11.71 -28.79
CA THR A 316 -7.00 10.68 -28.94
C THR A 316 -6.95 9.69 -27.76
N VAL A 317 -8.12 9.39 -27.15
CA VAL A 317 -8.25 8.51 -25.98
C VAL A 317 -9.39 7.51 -26.19
N PRO A 318 -9.11 6.20 -26.16
CA PRO A 318 -7.79 5.59 -26.22
C PRO A 318 -7.14 5.78 -27.61
N PRO A 319 -5.80 5.85 -27.68
CA PRO A 319 -5.13 5.89 -28.97
C PRO A 319 -5.19 4.52 -29.66
N ALA A 320 -5.02 4.51 -30.99
CA ALA A 320 -4.94 3.25 -31.73
C ALA A 320 -3.79 2.39 -31.20
N ASN A 321 -4.01 1.07 -31.09
CA ASN A 321 -3.04 0.09 -30.61
C ASN A 321 -2.58 0.27 -29.15
N TYR A 322 -3.33 1.00 -28.30
CA TYR A 322 -2.99 1.15 -26.88
C TYR A 322 -2.82 -0.21 -26.16
N ASP A 323 -3.57 -1.24 -26.56
CA ASP A 323 -3.56 -2.60 -26.03
C ASP A 323 -2.37 -3.44 -26.51
N LYS A 324 -1.56 -2.90 -27.41
CA LYS A 324 -0.28 -3.49 -27.88
C LYS A 324 0.94 -2.86 -27.20
N LEU A 325 0.76 -1.75 -26.48
CA LEU A 325 1.85 -1.12 -25.76
C LEU A 325 2.34 -2.04 -24.64
N LYS A 326 3.62 -2.33 -24.66
CA LYS A 326 4.32 -3.05 -23.60
C LYS A 326 5.60 -2.32 -23.24
N TYR A 327 5.96 -2.39 -21.97
CA TYR A 327 7.15 -1.74 -21.44
C TYR A 327 8.23 -2.77 -21.13
N ASP A 328 9.45 -2.47 -21.54
CA ASP A 328 10.66 -3.15 -21.12
C ASP A 328 11.07 -2.70 -19.71
N LEU A 329 11.79 -3.54 -18.98
CA LEU A 329 12.57 -3.12 -17.82
C LEU A 329 13.96 -2.74 -18.30
N CYS A 330 14.34 -1.49 -18.07
CA CYS A 330 15.64 -0.96 -18.41
C CYS A 330 16.42 -0.56 -17.15
N ARG A 331 17.75 -0.42 -17.27
CA ARG A 331 18.61 0.20 -16.27
C ARG A 331 19.65 1.09 -16.93
N ILE A 332 20.17 2.05 -16.17
CA ILE A 332 21.24 2.95 -16.58
C ILE A 332 22.17 3.18 -15.38
N SER A 333 23.47 3.19 -15.60
CA SER A 333 24.44 3.50 -14.54
C SER A 333 24.49 5.01 -14.30
N TYR A 334 24.84 5.39 -13.08
CA TYR A 334 24.98 6.78 -12.67
C TYR A 334 26.12 6.93 -11.64
N ASP A 335 26.98 7.89 -11.88
CA ASP A 335 28.01 8.30 -10.93
C ASP A 335 27.59 9.61 -10.26
N VAL A 336 27.27 9.54 -8.96
CA VAL A 336 26.78 10.66 -8.17
C VAL A 336 27.85 11.72 -7.87
N GLU A 337 29.14 11.38 -7.97
CA GLU A 337 30.24 12.30 -7.69
C GLU A 337 30.56 13.16 -8.92
N THR A 338 30.46 12.59 -10.11
CA THR A 338 30.72 13.28 -11.38
C THR A 338 29.46 13.77 -12.09
N ASP A 339 28.27 13.39 -11.59
CA ASP A 339 26.95 13.65 -12.19
C ASP A 339 26.88 13.12 -13.65
N GLN A 340 27.42 11.93 -13.87
CA GLN A 340 27.50 11.31 -15.19
C GLN A 340 26.58 10.11 -15.33
N TRP A 341 25.80 10.09 -16.40
CA TRP A 341 24.96 8.97 -16.80
C TRP A 341 25.70 8.10 -17.80
N GLY A 342 25.52 6.78 -17.66
CA GLY A 342 26.01 5.82 -18.64
C GLY A 342 25.04 5.65 -19.82
N LYS A 343 25.04 4.47 -20.42
CA LYS A 343 24.11 4.10 -21.48
C LYS A 343 23.00 3.20 -20.92
N ALA A 344 21.76 3.50 -21.32
CA ALA A 344 20.62 2.64 -20.95
C ALA A 344 20.74 1.26 -21.61
N GLU A 345 20.42 0.22 -20.85
CA GLU A 345 20.39 -1.17 -21.28
C GLU A 345 19.09 -1.87 -20.87
N THR A 346 18.59 -2.77 -21.70
CA THR A 346 17.41 -3.58 -21.39
C THR A 346 17.81 -4.73 -20.46
N VAL A 347 17.15 -4.82 -19.30
CA VAL A 347 17.33 -5.89 -18.31
C VAL A 347 16.39 -7.05 -18.60
N LEU A 348 15.15 -6.73 -18.99
CA LEU A 348 14.12 -7.72 -19.35
C LEU A 348 13.23 -7.13 -20.45
N SER A 349 13.17 -7.83 -21.58
CA SER A 349 12.45 -7.37 -22.76
C SER A 349 10.97 -7.76 -22.71
N ALA A 350 10.09 -6.83 -23.07
CA ALA A 350 8.68 -7.07 -23.27
C ALA A 350 8.40 -8.02 -24.44
N ASP A 351 9.25 -8.00 -25.47
CA ASP A 351 9.14 -8.90 -26.62
C ASP A 351 9.45 -10.36 -26.22
N GLU A 352 10.47 -10.58 -25.38
CA GLU A 352 10.83 -11.91 -24.88
C GLU A 352 9.79 -12.48 -23.91
N THR A 353 9.23 -11.63 -23.05
CA THR A 353 8.24 -12.04 -22.03
C THR A 353 6.80 -12.09 -22.55
N GLY A 354 6.53 -11.42 -23.67
CA GLY A 354 5.18 -11.22 -24.18
C GLY A 354 4.29 -10.32 -23.30
N SER A 355 4.85 -9.63 -22.31
CA SER A 355 4.13 -8.88 -21.28
C SER A 355 4.71 -7.48 -21.07
N SER A 356 3.90 -6.56 -20.55
CA SER A 356 4.35 -5.25 -20.08
C SER A 356 4.94 -5.37 -18.68
N ILE A 357 6.15 -4.86 -18.47
CA ILE A 357 6.90 -4.97 -17.21
C ILE A 357 6.82 -3.63 -16.50
N MET A 358 6.34 -3.62 -15.24
CA MET A 358 5.94 -2.39 -14.55
C MET A 358 6.34 -2.37 -13.08
N LEU A 359 6.45 -1.17 -12.52
CA LEU A 359 6.63 -0.93 -11.08
C LEU A 359 7.85 -1.66 -10.47
N PRO A 360 9.06 -1.55 -11.02
CA PRO A 360 10.21 -2.17 -10.43
C PRO A 360 10.50 -1.58 -9.03
N ARG A 361 10.82 -2.46 -8.07
CA ARG A 361 11.23 -2.08 -6.70
C ARG A 361 12.32 -3.04 -6.23
N ILE A 362 13.52 -2.53 -6.00
CA ILE A 362 14.64 -3.32 -5.50
C ILE A 362 14.51 -3.47 -3.98
N SER A 363 14.79 -4.68 -3.48
CA SER A 363 14.86 -4.92 -2.03
C SER A 363 16.01 -4.12 -1.42
N PRO A 364 15.87 -3.58 -0.19
CA PRO A 364 16.91 -2.79 0.46
C PRO A 364 18.28 -3.47 0.58
N ASP A 365 18.32 -4.82 0.60
CA ASP A 365 19.57 -5.61 0.59
C ASP A 365 20.20 -5.75 -0.82
N GLY A 366 19.56 -5.20 -1.85
CA GLY A 366 20.06 -5.20 -3.22
C GLY A 366 19.96 -6.56 -3.95
N ARG A 367 19.35 -7.58 -3.34
CA ARG A 367 19.34 -8.94 -3.91
C ARG A 367 18.21 -9.17 -4.90
N PHE A 368 17.04 -8.62 -4.63
CA PHE A 368 15.84 -8.93 -5.39
C PHE A 368 15.23 -7.68 -6.01
N LEU A 369 14.66 -7.86 -7.19
CA LEU A 369 13.81 -6.87 -7.83
C LEU A 369 12.40 -7.44 -7.93
N LEU A 370 11.45 -6.79 -7.25
CA LEU A 370 10.03 -7.07 -7.29
C LEU A 370 9.38 -6.17 -8.34
N PHE A 371 8.56 -6.73 -9.22
CA PHE A 371 7.90 -6.00 -10.30
C PHE A 371 6.58 -6.64 -10.69
N CYS A 372 5.76 -5.92 -11.44
CA CYS A 372 4.53 -6.45 -12.03
C CYS A 372 4.76 -6.81 -13.49
N MET A 373 4.09 -7.86 -13.95
CA MET A 373 3.89 -8.12 -15.37
C MET A 373 2.40 -8.20 -15.66
N CYS A 374 1.97 -7.53 -16.73
CA CYS A 374 0.59 -7.57 -17.20
C CYS A 374 0.55 -7.64 -18.74
N ARG A 375 -0.63 -7.87 -19.29
CA ARG A 375 -0.79 -8.12 -20.73
C ARG A 375 -0.34 -6.93 -21.58
N TYR A 376 -0.62 -5.70 -21.17
CA TYR A 376 -0.24 -4.46 -21.84
C TYR A 376 -0.34 -3.25 -20.89
N GLY A 377 0.07 -2.08 -21.37
CA GLY A 377 -0.17 -0.79 -20.75
C GLY A 377 0.74 -0.44 -19.58
N CYS A 378 0.40 0.67 -18.93
CA CYS A 378 1.22 1.28 -17.88
C CYS A 378 0.58 1.25 -16.48
N PHE A 379 -0.65 0.71 -16.32
CA PHE A 379 -1.38 0.82 -15.07
C PHE A 379 -1.85 -0.55 -14.55
N PRO A 380 -0.95 -1.33 -13.93
CA PRO A 380 -1.20 -2.74 -13.57
C PRO A 380 -2.44 -2.94 -12.71
N VAL A 381 -2.80 -1.98 -11.83
CA VAL A 381 -3.97 -2.11 -10.95
C VAL A 381 -5.30 -2.26 -11.70
N TYR A 382 -5.36 -1.84 -12.97
CA TYR A 382 -6.54 -1.99 -13.84
C TYR A 382 -6.39 -3.13 -14.85
N GLN A 383 -5.31 -3.91 -14.74
CA GLN A 383 -5.10 -5.08 -15.58
C GLN A 383 -5.36 -6.35 -14.76
N PRO A 384 -6.46 -7.10 -15.03
CA PRO A 384 -6.74 -8.36 -14.30
C PRO A 384 -5.62 -9.40 -14.42
N SER A 385 -4.80 -9.29 -15.47
CA SER A 385 -3.64 -10.13 -15.74
C SER A 385 -2.38 -9.70 -14.98
N SER A 386 -2.45 -8.65 -14.16
CA SER A 386 -1.28 -8.16 -13.44
C SER A 386 -0.92 -9.07 -12.28
N ASP A 387 0.29 -9.60 -12.33
CA ASP A 387 0.90 -10.47 -11.34
C ASP A 387 2.22 -9.90 -10.82
N LEU A 388 2.60 -10.26 -9.61
CA LEU A 388 3.90 -9.97 -9.01
C LEU A 388 4.93 -11.02 -9.44
N TYR A 389 6.11 -10.55 -9.82
CA TYR A 389 7.29 -11.35 -10.18
C TYR A 389 8.48 -10.90 -9.35
N LEU A 390 9.37 -11.84 -9.08
CA LEU A 390 10.61 -11.59 -8.37
C LEU A 390 11.79 -12.03 -9.21
N MET A 391 12.77 -11.14 -9.38
CA MET A 391 14.05 -11.42 -10.04
C MET A 391 15.17 -11.43 -9.00
N ASP A 392 16.04 -12.42 -9.04
CA ASP A 392 17.32 -12.42 -8.34
C ASP A 392 18.32 -11.61 -9.19
N LEU A 393 18.77 -10.47 -8.68
CA LEU A 393 19.62 -9.53 -9.44
C LEU A 393 21.03 -10.06 -9.71
N ALA A 394 21.52 -11.01 -8.92
CA ALA A 394 22.84 -11.62 -9.14
C ALA A 394 22.83 -12.59 -10.33
N THR A 395 21.70 -13.27 -10.55
CA THR A 395 21.58 -14.29 -11.61
C THR A 395 20.76 -13.85 -12.81
N GLY A 396 19.97 -12.77 -12.67
CA GLY A 396 18.98 -12.32 -13.66
C GLY A 396 17.78 -13.26 -13.82
N LYS A 397 17.69 -14.33 -13.04
CA LYS A 397 16.56 -15.26 -13.09
C LYS A 397 15.35 -14.68 -12.39
N TYR A 398 14.18 -14.80 -13.00
CA TYR A 398 12.92 -14.32 -12.41
C TYR A 398 11.84 -15.39 -12.47
N HIS A 399 10.84 -15.26 -11.61
CA HIS A 399 9.69 -16.16 -11.56
C HIS A 399 8.44 -15.43 -11.07
N LYS A 400 7.28 -15.94 -11.47
CA LYS A 400 5.99 -15.49 -10.96
C LYS A 400 5.84 -15.95 -9.51
N LEU A 401 5.46 -15.03 -8.61
CA LEU A 401 5.25 -15.36 -7.20
C LEU A 401 3.98 -16.21 -7.01
N ALA A 402 4.07 -17.22 -6.14
CA ALA A 402 2.92 -18.07 -5.78
C ALA A 402 1.82 -17.35 -4.99
N ILE A 403 2.10 -16.13 -4.54
CA ILE A 403 1.17 -15.30 -3.76
C ILE A 403 0.13 -14.55 -4.61
N ASN A 404 0.24 -14.63 -5.93
CA ASN A 404 -0.70 -14.00 -6.86
C ASN A 404 -2.09 -14.66 -6.80
N SER A 405 -3.10 -13.94 -7.25
CA SER A 405 -4.47 -14.41 -7.38
C SER A 405 -4.92 -14.41 -8.85
N ARG A 406 -6.18 -14.68 -9.10
CA ARG A 406 -6.77 -14.52 -10.45
C ARG A 406 -7.13 -13.06 -10.79
N TYR A 407 -6.87 -12.13 -9.90
CA TYR A 407 -7.14 -10.71 -10.04
C TYR A 407 -5.83 -9.93 -10.00
N SER A 408 -5.92 -8.61 -10.23
CA SER A 408 -4.75 -7.74 -10.23
C SER A 408 -4.03 -7.70 -8.88
N GLU A 409 -2.72 -7.91 -8.93
CA GLU A 409 -1.74 -7.51 -7.92
C GLU A 409 -0.90 -6.36 -8.47
N SER A 410 -0.65 -5.33 -7.63
CA SER A 410 0.08 -4.13 -8.07
C SER A 410 0.55 -3.29 -6.89
N TRP A 411 1.20 -2.15 -7.18
CA TRP A 411 1.62 -1.18 -6.17
C TRP A 411 2.20 -1.84 -4.93
N HIS A 412 3.47 -2.12 -4.96
CA HIS A 412 4.16 -2.84 -3.90
C HIS A 412 5.34 -2.04 -3.35
N SER A 413 5.71 -2.35 -2.11
CA SER A 413 6.89 -1.83 -1.43
C SER A 413 7.55 -2.91 -0.58
N TRP A 414 8.83 -2.73 -0.30
CA TRP A 414 9.60 -3.55 0.62
C TRP A 414 9.65 -2.91 2.01
N SER A 415 9.73 -3.73 3.04
CA SER A 415 10.20 -3.33 4.36
C SER A 415 11.72 -3.17 4.37
N GLY A 416 12.25 -2.25 5.16
CA GLY A 416 13.68 -1.93 5.23
C GLY A 416 14.60 -3.12 5.49
N ASN A 417 14.08 -4.20 6.08
CA ASN A 417 14.83 -5.44 6.29
C ASN A 417 14.77 -6.44 5.12
N SER A 418 14.14 -6.11 4.00
CA SER A 418 14.00 -6.97 2.82
C SER A 418 13.26 -8.30 3.06
N ARG A 419 12.47 -8.40 4.14
CA ARG A 419 11.75 -9.65 4.49
C ARG A 419 10.24 -9.53 4.36
N TRP A 420 9.72 -8.32 4.23
CA TRP A 420 8.29 -8.09 4.11
C TRP A 420 7.99 -7.27 2.86
N ILE A 421 6.90 -7.60 2.21
CA ILE A 421 6.32 -6.80 1.14
C ILE A 421 4.89 -6.42 1.49
N ALA A 422 4.52 -5.19 1.16
CA ALA A 422 3.15 -4.73 1.13
C ALA A 422 2.73 -4.51 -0.32
N PHE A 423 1.54 -4.94 -0.70
CA PHE A 423 1.04 -4.77 -2.07
C PHE A 423 -0.47 -4.59 -2.14
N SER A 424 -0.93 -3.97 -3.21
CA SER A 424 -2.36 -3.81 -3.50
C SER A 424 -2.88 -5.02 -4.26
N SER A 425 -3.95 -5.65 -3.78
CA SER A 425 -4.58 -6.79 -4.43
C SER A 425 -6.09 -6.60 -4.55
N LYS A 426 -6.66 -7.03 -5.66
CA LYS A 426 -8.11 -7.09 -5.91
C LYS A 426 -8.71 -8.48 -5.67
N ARG A 427 -8.00 -9.40 -5.02
CA ARG A 427 -8.42 -10.82 -4.82
C ARG A 427 -9.76 -11.00 -4.13
N GLN A 428 -10.24 -10.00 -3.40
CA GLN A 428 -11.59 -9.98 -2.83
C GLN A 428 -12.58 -9.37 -3.82
N GLY A 429 -13.01 -10.12 -4.82
CA GLY A 429 -14.08 -9.74 -5.73
C GLY A 429 -13.69 -8.92 -6.96
N GLY A 430 -12.41 -8.63 -7.20
CA GLY A 430 -11.91 -8.02 -8.44
C GLY A 430 -12.07 -6.50 -8.58
N SER A 431 -12.86 -5.84 -7.72
CA SER A 431 -13.18 -4.42 -7.88
C SER A 431 -12.37 -3.51 -6.97
N LEU A 432 -12.25 -3.85 -5.69
CA LEU A 432 -11.66 -3.02 -4.66
C LEU A 432 -10.26 -3.52 -4.30
N THR A 433 -9.27 -2.64 -4.31
CA THR A 433 -7.95 -2.99 -3.81
C THR A 433 -7.92 -2.96 -2.28
N ARG A 434 -7.27 -3.98 -1.71
CA ARG A 434 -6.90 -4.07 -0.30
C ARG A 434 -5.39 -4.20 -0.19
N THR A 435 -4.83 -3.72 0.91
CA THR A 435 -3.41 -3.95 1.20
C THR A 435 -3.23 -5.35 1.76
N TYR A 436 -2.34 -6.11 1.13
CA TYR A 436 -1.87 -7.41 1.59
C TYR A 436 -0.42 -7.32 2.02
N LEU A 437 -0.05 -8.13 2.99
CA LEU A 437 1.31 -8.29 3.49
C LEU A 437 1.76 -9.73 3.23
N ALA A 438 3.02 -9.91 2.84
CA ALA A 438 3.61 -11.22 2.67
C ALA A 438 5.07 -11.25 3.16
N TYR A 439 5.46 -12.36 3.74
CA TYR A 439 6.85 -12.64 4.10
C TYR A 439 7.61 -13.18 2.88
N VAL A 440 8.83 -12.71 2.70
CA VAL A 440 9.77 -13.18 1.69
C VAL A 440 11.04 -13.61 2.40
N ASP A 441 11.42 -14.87 2.27
CA ASP A 441 12.61 -15.37 2.94
C ASP A 441 13.91 -15.00 2.21
N GLN A 442 15.05 -15.43 2.77
CA GLN A 442 16.37 -15.14 2.20
C GLN A 442 16.59 -15.79 0.82
N THR A 443 15.82 -16.79 0.43
CA THR A 443 15.92 -17.42 -0.89
C THR A 443 15.05 -16.75 -1.95
N GLY A 444 14.20 -15.78 -1.55
CA GLY A 444 13.22 -15.14 -2.42
C GLY A 444 11.88 -15.88 -2.46
N GLN A 445 11.68 -16.92 -1.63
CA GLN A 445 10.39 -17.57 -1.51
C GLN A 445 9.40 -16.67 -0.80
N ALA A 446 8.31 -16.31 -1.47
CA ALA A 446 7.20 -15.57 -0.88
C ALA A 446 6.16 -16.53 -0.28
N TYR A 447 5.70 -16.22 0.92
CA TYR A 447 4.73 -17.02 1.67
C TYR A 447 3.32 -16.47 1.53
N ARG A 448 2.32 -17.29 1.85
CA ARG A 448 0.89 -16.94 1.74
C ARG A 448 0.61 -15.54 2.29
N PRO A 449 0.02 -14.64 1.49
CA PRO A 449 -0.24 -13.28 1.92
C PRO A 449 -1.49 -13.20 2.79
N PHE A 450 -1.55 -12.21 3.65
CA PHE A 450 -2.72 -11.90 4.46
C PHE A 450 -3.13 -10.44 4.31
N VAL A 451 -4.43 -10.17 4.36
CA VAL A 451 -4.94 -8.79 4.32
C VAL A 451 -4.58 -8.05 5.60
N LEU A 452 -4.30 -6.76 5.48
CA LEU A 452 -3.97 -5.88 6.59
C LEU A 452 -4.97 -6.03 7.75
N PRO A 453 -4.54 -6.47 8.96
CA PRO A 453 -5.45 -6.72 10.08
C PRO A 453 -6.20 -5.46 10.52
N GLN A 454 -7.46 -5.58 10.87
CA GLN A 454 -8.33 -4.49 11.31
C GLN A 454 -8.84 -4.71 12.74
N LYS A 455 -9.16 -3.61 13.44
CA LYS A 455 -9.73 -3.66 14.78
C LYS A 455 -11.08 -4.36 14.78
N ASP A 456 -11.90 -4.07 13.77
CA ASP A 456 -13.14 -4.78 13.49
C ASP A 456 -12.90 -5.87 12.44
N PRO A 457 -13.12 -7.15 12.73
CA PRO A 457 -12.91 -8.22 11.76
C PRO A 457 -13.82 -8.14 10.55
N THR A 458 -14.94 -7.42 10.62
CA THR A 458 -15.90 -7.21 9.52
C THR A 458 -15.66 -5.91 8.75
N TYR A 459 -14.57 -5.22 9.02
CA TYR A 459 -14.26 -3.91 8.43
C TYR A 459 -14.34 -3.89 6.90
N TYR A 460 -13.85 -4.95 6.24
CA TYR A 460 -13.83 -5.03 4.79
C TYR A 460 -15.19 -5.39 4.16
N ASP A 461 -16.16 -5.89 4.92
CA ASP A 461 -17.46 -6.37 4.40
C ASP A 461 -18.29 -5.22 3.81
N SER A 462 -18.18 -4.02 4.38
CA SER A 462 -18.93 -2.82 3.97
C SER A 462 -18.07 -1.70 3.40
N LEU A 463 -16.74 -1.89 3.33
CA LEU A 463 -15.83 -0.85 2.88
C LEU A 463 -15.86 -0.71 1.35
N LEU A 464 -16.29 0.45 0.86
CA LEU A 464 -16.37 0.79 -0.56
C LEU A 464 -15.14 1.53 -1.09
N GLU A 465 -14.25 1.98 -0.23
CA GLU A 465 -13.00 2.64 -0.57
C GLU A 465 -11.90 1.63 -0.91
N THR A 466 -10.87 2.09 -1.62
CA THR A 466 -9.68 1.32 -1.98
C THR A 466 -8.46 1.82 -1.25
N PHE A 467 -7.59 0.87 -0.86
CA PHE A 467 -6.22 1.14 -0.46
C PHE A 467 -5.31 1.08 -1.68
N SER A 468 -4.42 2.03 -1.84
CA SER A 468 -3.54 2.10 -3.01
C SER A 468 -2.16 2.61 -2.61
N VAL A 469 -1.14 2.22 -3.36
CA VAL A 469 0.25 2.64 -3.16
C VAL A 469 0.69 2.46 -1.70
N PRO A 470 0.70 1.23 -1.17
CA PRO A 470 1.20 0.97 0.17
C PRO A 470 2.71 1.12 0.20
N GLU A 471 3.23 1.94 1.13
CA GLU A 471 4.66 2.14 1.37
C GLU A 471 4.97 1.80 2.82
N LEU A 472 5.88 0.83 3.03
CA LEU A 472 6.40 0.48 4.33
C LEU A 472 7.55 1.43 4.70
N ILE A 473 7.49 2.02 5.90
CA ILE A 473 8.52 2.93 6.39
C ILE A 473 8.82 2.65 7.87
N ALA A 474 10.07 2.84 8.28
CA ALA A 474 10.52 2.53 9.63
C ALA A 474 9.84 3.35 10.72
N GLY A 475 9.54 4.62 10.46
CA GLY A 475 8.93 5.54 11.42
C GLY A 475 7.73 6.27 10.88
N SER A 476 6.98 6.95 11.73
CA SER A 476 5.82 7.76 11.32
C SER A 476 6.24 9.02 10.57
N VAL A 477 5.38 9.46 9.64
CA VAL A 477 5.49 10.78 9.00
C VAL A 477 5.34 11.86 10.08
N LYS A 478 6.38 12.66 10.26
CA LYS A 478 6.46 13.66 11.34
C LYS A 478 5.93 15.03 10.95
N VAL A 479 5.83 15.31 9.65
CA VAL A 479 5.34 16.60 9.15
C VAL A 479 3.86 16.73 9.45
N SER A 480 3.47 17.83 10.10
CA SER A 480 2.07 18.04 10.44
C SER A 480 1.21 18.36 9.22
N LYS A 481 -0.03 17.84 9.21
CA LYS A 481 -1.00 18.11 8.14
C LYS A 481 -1.27 19.60 7.93
N SER A 482 -1.17 20.42 8.97
CA SER A 482 -1.37 21.87 8.88
C SER A 482 -0.25 22.57 8.11
N VAL A 483 1.00 22.11 8.27
CA VAL A 483 2.14 22.62 7.50
C VAL A 483 1.99 22.20 6.04
N LEU A 484 1.72 20.92 5.76
CA LEU A 484 1.47 20.42 4.40
C LEU A 484 0.35 21.20 3.70
N ALA A 485 -0.81 21.38 4.38
CA ALA A 485 -1.95 22.09 3.83
C ALA A 485 -1.66 23.58 3.57
N ARG A 486 -0.95 24.26 4.46
CA ARG A 486 -0.53 25.65 4.28
C ARG A 486 0.42 25.79 3.10
N THR A 487 1.44 24.95 3.01
CA THR A 487 2.41 24.99 1.91
C THR A 487 1.75 24.62 0.56
N ALA A 488 0.79 23.69 0.54
CA ALA A 488 0.04 23.37 -0.67
C ALA A 488 -0.73 24.57 -1.25
N ARG A 489 -1.22 25.45 -0.38
CA ARG A 489 -1.98 26.67 -0.73
C ARG A 489 -1.11 27.89 -1.01
N SER A 490 0.18 27.85 -0.69
CA SER A 490 1.12 28.94 -0.98
C SER A 490 1.53 28.93 -2.45
N GLU A 491 2.23 29.97 -2.88
CA GLU A 491 2.96 29.95 -4.14
C GLU A 491 4.11 28.96 -4.12
N ALA A 492 4.58 28.53 -5.30
CA ALA A 492 5.72 27.64 -5.40
C ALA A 492 6.98 28.36 -4.89
N SER A 493 7.68 27.75 -3.95
CA SER A 493 8.95 28.27 -3.42
C SER A 493 10.14 27.89 -4.29
N VAL A 494 9.96 26.94 -5.20
CA VAL A 494 10.94 26.53 -6.19
C VAL A 494 10.27 26.59 -7.57
N ALA A 495 10.65 27.57 -8.37
CA ALA A 495 10.27 27.61 -9.78
C ALA A 495 11.03 26.50 -10.53
N VAL A 496 10.35 25.80 -11.40
CA VAL A 496 10.96 24.76 -12.23
C VAL A 496 10.81 25.19 -13.68
N ASP A 497 11.90 25.63 -14.28
CA ASP A 497 12.01 25.68 -15.72
C ASP A 497 12.24 24.25 -16.23
N ILE A 498 11.17 23.63 -16.73
CA ILE A 498 11.29 22.33 -17.37
C ILE A 498 11.93 22.61 -18.74
N PRO A 499 13.16 22.15 -19.01
CA PRO A 499 13.76 22.33 -20.33
C PRO A 499 12.89 21.59 -21.34
N ILE A 500 12.23 22.36 -22.21
CA ILE A 500 11.34 21.82 -23.25
C ILE A 500 12.22 21.31 -24.38
N THR A 501 12.71 20.10 -24.25
CA THR A 501 13.27 19.35 -25.37
C THR A 501 12.22 18.36 -25.87
N GLY A 502 11.29 18.87 -26.67
CA GLY A 502 10.49 18.05 -27.60
C GLY A 502 9.37 17.14 -27.06
N ALA A 503 9.28 16.86 -25.78
CA ALA A 503 8.27 15.99 -25.18
C ALA A 503 7.81 16.50 -23.81
N THR A 504 7.45 17.76 -23.72
CA THR A 504 6.74 18.26 -22.55
C THR A 504 5.25 18.21 -22.82
N PRO A 505 4.48 17.41 -22.09
CA PRO A 505 3.06 17.65 -22.04
C PRO A 505 2.91 19.06 -21.46
N LYS A 506 2.56 20.05 -22.26
CA LYS A 506 2.03 21.31 -21.72
C LYS A 506 0.98 20.87 -20.71
N ALA A 507 1.12 21.28 -19.45
CA ALA A 507 0.03 21.22 -18.50
C ALA A 507 -1.08 22.08 -19.11
N GLY A 508 -1.89 21.46 -19.96
CA GLY A 508 -3.12 22.07 -20.43
C GLY A 508 -3.96 22.33 -19.19
N PRO A 509 -4.78 23.37 -19.20
CA PRO A 509 -5.76 23.57 -18.16
C PRO A 509 -6.45 22.21 -17.96
N SER A 510 -6.54 21.78 -16.70
CA SER A 510 -7.31 20.59 -16.33
C SER A 510 -8.72 20.82 -16.85
N GLU A 511 -9.05 20.23 -18.01
CA GLU A 511 -10.45 20.24 -18.44
C GLU A 511 -11.24 19.55 -17.33
N PRO A 512 -12.30 20.18 -16.84
CA PRO A 512 -13.17 19.60 -15.83
C PRO A 512 -13.89 18.41 -16.47
N TRP A 513 -13.38 17.22 -16.24
CA TRP A 513 -14.12 15.99 -16.49
C TRP A 513 -15.18 15.87 -15.40
N LEU A 514 -16.42 16.15 -15.70
CA LEU A 514 -17.60 16.10 -14.87
C LEU A 514 -18.08 17.48 -14.36
N GLU A 515 -18.47 18.35 -15.28
CA GLU A 515 -19.64 19.17 -15.15
C GLU A 515 -20.51 18.93 -16.36
N ARG A 516 -21.22 17.82 -16.38
CA ARG A 516 -22.53 17.69 -17.06
C ARG A 516 -23.22 16.47 -16.45
N GLU A 517 -24.27 16.82 -15.68
CA GLU A 517 -25.31 16.05 -15.01
C GLU A 517 -24.95 15.45 -13.64
#